data_d6afe8e67353ae560c95f9b41ac06d23
#
_entry.id   d6afe8e67353ae560c95f9b41ac06d23
#
_cell.length_a   1.000
_cell.length_b   1.000
_cell.length_c   1.000
_cell.angle_alpha   90.00
_cell.angle_beta   90.00
_cell.angle_gamma   90.00
#
_symmetry.space_group_name_H-M   'P 1'
#
loop_
_entity.id
_entity.type
_entity.pdbx_description
1 polymer ?
#
loop_
_entity_poly.entity_id
_entity_poly.type
_entity_poly.pdbx_seq_one_letter_code
_entity_poly.pdbx_strand_id
1 'polypeptide(L)'
;RLLQRQIARQVGVSASTVSRVLVRAGLSRLSDLQPREPVQRYEHKAPGDLLHIDIKKLGRIARPGHRVTGNRRDTVDGVGWEYLFVAVDDHARIAYTAMHPDETKRSAVQFLRDAVAWYAGLGVRVHRLLTDNGSAFRSHEFARACQEMGIRHKFTRAYRPQTNGKAERFIQSALREWAYAWTYQSSAHRIEALASWQHHYNWHRAHSAI
;
A
#
# COMPACT_ATOMS: atom_id res chain seq x y z
N ARG A 1 -21.65 21.94 -8.80
CA ARG A 1 -22.57 21.03 -8.10
C ARG A 1 -23.15 21.74 -6.91
N LEU A 2 -24.48 21.68 -6.75
CA LEU A 2 -25.17 22.35 -5.66
C LEU A 2 -25.25 21.41 -4.43
N LEU A 3 -25.05 21.98 -3.26
CA LEU A 3 -25.32 21.28 -2.00
C LEU A 3 -26.84 21.16 -1.81
N GLN A 4 -27.30 20.13 -1.11
CA GLN A 4 -28.75 19.93 -0.82
C GLN A 4 -29.43 21.18 -0.22
N ARG A 5 -28.69 21.93 0.62
CA ARG A 5 -29.20 23.21 1.18
C ARG A 5 -29.37 24.30 0.11
N GLN A 6 -28.51 24.31 -0.91
CA GLN A 6 -28.62 25.27 -2.01
C GLN A 6 -29.82 24.93 -2.91
N ILE A 7 -29.98 23.63 -3.23
CA ILE A 7 -31.15 23.14 -3.98
C ILE A 7 -32.43 23.46 -3.21
N ALA A 8 -32.47 23.18 -1.91
CA ALA A 8 -33.63 23.48 -1.05
C ALA A 8 -34.04 24.94 -1.12
N ARG A 9 -33.07 25.87 -1.04
CA ARG A 9 -33.30 27.31 -1.19
C ARG A 9 -33.85 27.70 -2.55
N GLN A 10 -33.29 27.12 -3.63
CA GLN A 10 -33.72 27.44 -5.01
C GLN A 10 -35.14 26.95 -5.33
N VAL A 11 -35.50 25.78 -4.78
CA VAL A 11 -36.80 25.13 -5.06
C VAL A 11 -37.88 25.49 -4.01
N GLY A 12 -37.51 26.18 -2.95
CA GLY A 12 -38.48 26.60 -1.90
C GLY A 12 -38.97 25.45 -1.02
N VAL A 13 -38.16 24.40 -0.81
CA VAL A 13 -38.51 23.24 0.03
C VAL A 13 -37.50 23.03 1.15
N SER A 14 -37.78 22.14 2.09
CA SER A 14 -36.82 21.81 3.15
C SER A 14 -35.67 20.97 2.62
N ALA A 15 -34.47 21.06 3.23
CA ALA A 15 -33.32 20.21 2.89
C ALA A 15 -33.60 18.71 3.08
N SER A 16 -34.47 18.37 4.06
CA SER A 16 -34.90 16.97 4.28
C SER A 16 -35.81 16.47 3.17
N THR A 17 -36.61 17.34 2.55
CA THR A 17 -37.42 16.98 1.37
C THR A 17 -36.49 16.71 0.16
N VAL A 18 -35.50 17.57 -0.09
CA VAL A 18 -34.51 17.35 -1.13
C VAL A 18 -33.80 16.03 -0.91
N SER A 19 -33.34 15.75 0.33
CA SER A 19 -32.66 14.48 0.65
C SER A 19 -33.54 13.27 0.33
N ARG A 20 -34.83 13.29 0.75
CA ARG A 20 -35.77 12.18 0.45
C ARG A 20 -36.00 11.97 -1.05
N VAL A 21 -36.14 13.06 -1.81
CA VAL A 21 -36.31 12.98 -3.26
C VAL A 21 -35.06 12.39 -3.92
N LEU A 22 -33.87 12.87 -3.55
CA LEU A 22 -32.62 12.35 -4.09
C LEU A 22 -32.40 10.86 -3.74
N VAL A 23 -32.76 10.42 -2.53
CA VAL A 23 -32.70 9.00 -2.14
C VAL A 23 -33.63 8.16 -3.02
N ARG A 24 -34.89 8.60 -3.23
CA ARG A 24 -35.85 7.89 -4.10
C ARG A 24 -35.39 7.81 -5.55
N ALA A 25 -34.69 8.86 -6.03
CA ALA A 25 -34.16 8.92 -7.38
C ALA A 25 -32.82 8.16 -7.54
N GLY A 26 -32.25 7.55 -6.47
CA GLY A 26 -30.93 6.93 -6.52
C GLY A 26 -29.77 7.89 -6.69
N LEU A 27 -29.96 9.18 -6.41
CA LEU A 27 -29.01 10.28 -6.65
C LEU A 27 -28.48 10.90 -5.33
N SER A 28 -28.60 10.17 -4.23
CA SER A 28 -28.26 10.70 -2.91
C SER A 28 -26.75 10.84 -2.66
N ARG A 29 -25.95 10.03 -3.33
CA ARG A 29 -24.49 10.04 -3.20
C ARG A 29 -23.83 10.67 -4.43
N LEU A 30 -22.72 11.35 -4.22
CA LEU A 30 -21.95 11.95 -5.31
C LEU A 30 -21.47 10.91 -6.32
N SER A 31 -21.19 9.68 -5.84
CA SER A 31 -20.84 8.51 -6.68
C SER A 31 -21.96 8.08 -7.63
N ASP A 32 -23.22 8.37 -7.29
CA ASP A 32 -24.38 7.98 -8.11
C ASP A 32 -24.55 8.93 -9.31
N LEU A 33 -24.03 10.15 -9.19
CA LEU A 33 -24.06 11.20 -10.21
C LEU A 33 -22.87 11.11 -11.20
N GLN A 34 -21.87 10.33 -10.87
CA GLN A 34 -20.70 10.08 -11.73
C GLN A 34 -20.60 8.58 -11.97
N PRO A 35 -20.87 8.11 -13.19
CA PRO A 35 -20.50 6.75 -13.56
C PRO A 35 -19.01 6.56 -13.21
N ARG A 36 -18.71 5.58 -12.40
CA ARG A 36 -17.32 5.20 -12.18
C ARG A 36 -16.79 4.71 -13.51
N GLU A 37 -15.77 5.41 -14.03
CA GLU A 37 -15.03 4.85 -15.16
C GLU A 37 -14.63 3.43 -14.80
N PRO A 38 -14.90 2.43 -15.67
CA PRO A 38 -14.50 1.06 -15.39
C PRO A 38 -13.00 1.05 -15.11
N VAL A 39 -12.61 0.37 -14.04
CA VAL A 39 -11.21 0.23 -13.65
C VAL A 39 -10.50 -0.49 -14.80
N GLN A 40 -9.70 0.24 -15.57
CA GLN A 40 -8.84 -0.37 -16.58
C GLN A 40 -7.75 -1.15 -15.83
N ARG A 41 -7.95 -2.46 -15.72
CA ARG A 41 -6.92 -3.37 -15.23
C ARG A 41 -5.84 -3.45 -16.30
N TYR A 42 -4.63 -3.07 -15.94
CA TYR A 42 -3.46 -3.31 -16.77
C TYR A 42 -2.56 -4.33 -16.06
N GLU A 43 -1.92 -5.13 -16.86
CA GLU A 43 -0.93 -6.11 -16.43
C GLU A 43 0.23 -6.06 -17.42
N HIS A 44 1.42 -5.96 -16.92
CA HIS A 44 2.61 -6.03 -17.75
C HIS A 44 2.85 -7.48 -18.20
N LYS A 45 3.49 -7.63 -19.37
CA LYS A 45 3.57 -8.93 -20.07
C LYS A 45 4.62 -9.88 -19.50
N ALA A 46 5.61 -9.37 -18.78
CA ALA A 46 6.71 -10.15 -18.25
C ALA A 46 7.15 -9.71 -16.85
N PRO A 47 7.68 -10.63 -16.03
CA PRO A 47 8.29 -10.28 -14.75
C PRO A 47 9.39 -9.24 -14.92
N GLY A 48 9.47 -8.28 -13.98
CA GLY A 48 10.44 -7.19 -14.00
C GLY A 48 10.06 -6.00 -14.89
N ASP A 49 9.04 -6.11 -15.72
CA ASP A 49 8.55 -4.99 -16.52
C ASP A 49 8.14 -3.80 -15.67
N LEU A 50 7.54 -4.06 -14.52
CA LEU A 50 7.16 -3.06 -13.53
C LEU A 50 7.16 -3.64 -12.13
N LEU A 51 7.88 -3.01 -11.20
CA LEU A 51 7.73 -3.22 -9.76
C LEU A 51 6.92 -2.10 -9.13
N HIS A 52 5.95 -2.46 -8.30
CA HIS A 52 5.23 -1.56 -7.41
C HIS A 52 5.94 -1.49 -6.08
N ILE A 53 6.40 -0.31 -5.66
CA ILE A 53 7.04 -0.12 -4.35
C ILE A 53 6.15 0.76 -3.47
N ASP A 54 6.06 0.37 -2.21
CA ASP A 54 5.31 1.10 -1.19
C ASP A 54 5.93 0.91 0.19
N ILE A 55 5.56 1.77 1.14
CA ILE A 55 6.04 1.73 2.53
C ILE A 55 4.83 1.67 3.46
N LYS A 56 4.84 0.70 4.37
CA LYS A 56 3.83 0.60 5.42
C LYS A 56 4.41 0.85 6.80
N LYS A 57 3.96 1.90 7.44
CA LYS A 57 4.28 2.23 8.83
C LYS A 57 3.56 1.27 9.78
N LEU A 58 4.32 0.64 10.68
CA LEU A 58 3.85 -0.29 11.69
C LEU A 58 4.27 0.19 13.08
N GLY A 59 3.38 0.05 14.07
CA GLY A 59 3.77 0.29 15.46
C GLY A 59 4.81 -0.73 15.92
N ARG A 60 5.85 -0.29 16.62
CA ARG A 60 6.79 -1.18 17.29
C ARG A 60 6.10 -1.95 18.40
N ILE A 61 6.58 -3.15 18.64
CA ILE A 61 6.11 -4.02 19.72
C ILE A 61 7.22 -4.16 20.73
N ALA A 62 7.08 -3.50 21.89
CA ALA A 62 7.97 -3.70 23.02
C ALA A 62 7.49 -4.84 23.92
N ARG A 63 6.15 -5.01 24.00
CA ARG A 63 5.44 -6.09 24.69
C ARG A 63 4.05 -6.24 24.11
N PRO A 64 3.34 -7.36 24.36
CA PRO A 64 1.95 -7.49 23.96
C PRO A 64 1.10 -6.35 24.51
N GLY A 65 0.39 -5.64 23.63
CA GLY A 65 -0.47 -4.53 24.01
C GLY A 65 -1.92 -4.97 24.24
N HIS A 66 -2.78 -3.99 24.51
CA HIS A 66 -4.19 -4.18 24.87
C HIS A 66 -5.02 -5.05 23.90
N ARG A 67 -4.65 -5.10 22.64
CA ARG A 67 -5.32 -5.99 21.64
C ARG A 67 -5.13 -7.47 21.95
N VAL A 68 -4.04 -7.80 22.64
CA VAL A 68 -3.70 -9.16 23.02
C VAL A 68 -4.19 -9.47 24.43
N THR A 69 -3.94 -8.56 25.36
CA THR A 69 -4.27 -8.75 26.77
C THR A 69 -5.74 -8.50 27.10
N GLY A 70 -6.47 -7.81 26.19
CA GLY A 70 -7.85 -7.38 26.43
C GLY A 70 -7.96 -6.20 27.40
N ASN A 71 -6.88 -5.80 28.04
CA ASN A 71 -6.85 -4.71 29.01
C ASN A 71 -6.43 -3.40 28.34
N ARG A 72 -7.34 -2.42 28.25
CA ARG A 72 -7.08 -1.12 27.63
C ARG A 72 -5.96 -0.29 28.30
N ARG A 73 -5.57 -0.65 29.52
CA ARG A 73 -4.46 -0.01 30.23
C ARG A 73 -3.09 -0.52 29.79
N ASP A 74 -3.02 -1.66 29.07
CA ASP A 74 -1.79 -2.21 28.53
C ASP A 74 -1.35 -1.49 27.27
N THR A 75 -1.26 -0.15 27.36
CA THR A 75 -0.64 0.70 26.34
C THR A 75 0.84 0.83 26.63
N VAL A 76 1.63 0.93 25.57
CA VAL A 76 3.06 1.20 25.67
C VAL A 76 3.33 2.48 24.91
N ASP A 77 3.50 3.56 25.64
CA ASP A 77 3.79 4.87 25.05
C ASP A 77 5.28 4.98 24.67
N GLY A 78 5.56 5.74 23.62
CA GLY A 78 6.94 6.07 23.23
C GLY A 78 7.71 4.97 22.50
N VAL A 79 7.09 3.82 22.19
CA VAL A 79 7.77 2.69 21.51
C VAL A 79 8.18 3.04 20.07
N GLY A 80 7.47 3.97 19.45
CA GLY A 80 7.77 4.45 18.11
C GLY A 80 7.26 3.53 17.00
N TRP A 81 7.90 3.65 15.83
CA TRP A 81 7.45 3.03 14.59
C TRP A 81 8.58 2.25 13.94
N GLU A 82 8.21 1.30 13.11
CA GLU A 82 9.07 0.61 12.15
C GLU A 82 8.35 0.54 10.80
N TYR A 83 9.09 0.31 9.74
CA TYR A 83 8.58 0.50 8.39
C TYR A 83 8.80 -0.75 7.55
N LEU A 84 7.71 -1.32 7.08
CA LEU A 84 7.72 -2.39 6.10
C LEU A 84 7.81 -1.79 4.71
N PHE A 85 8.92 -2.01 4.03
CA PHE A 85 9.06 -1.72 2.61
C PHE A 85 8.65 -2.95 1.80
N VAL A 86 7.94 -2.72 0.71
CA VAL A 86 7.46 -3.78 -0.16
C VAL A 86 7.77 -3.46 -1.61
N ALA A 87 8.19 -4.45 -2.39
CA ALA A 87 8.31 -4.39 -3.84
C ALA A 87 7.56 -5.57 -4.43
N VAL A 88 6.55 -5.32 -5.25
CA VAL A 88 5.67 -6.35 -5.83
C VAL A 88 5.77 -6.30 -7.34
N ASP A 89 6.09 -7.42 -7.96
CA ASP A 89 6.10 -7.54 -9.42
C ASP A 89 4.68 -7.45 -9.99
N ASP A 90 4.53 -6.63 -11.04
CA ASP A 90 3.22 -6.38 -11.66
C ASP A 90 2.65 -7.63 -12.33
N HIS A 91 3.49 -8.46 -12.94
CA HIS A 91 3.10 -9.67 -13.65
C HIS A 91 3.00 -10.87 -12.71
N ALA A 92 4.10 -11.27 -12.09
CA ALA A 92 4.19 -12.51 -11.32
C ALA A 92 3.57 -12.41 -9.92
N ARG A 93 3.27 -11.22 -9.41
CA ARG A 93 2.82 -10.97 -8.01
C ARG A 93 3.82 -11.38 -6.93
N ILE A 94 4.99 -11.84 -7.31
CA ILE A 94 6.08 -12.14 -6.39
C ILE A 94 6.50 -10.84 -5.70
N ALA A 95 6.74 -10.91 -4.40
CA ALA A 95 7.05 -9.76 -3.58
C ALA A 95 8.36 -9.94 -2.82
N TYR A 96 9.15 -8.87 -2.75
CA TYR A 96 10.25 -8.72 -1.82
C TYR A 96 9.86 -7.75 -0.72
N THR A 97 10.21 -8.04 0.53
CA THR A 97 9.92 -7.18 1.67
C THR A 97 11.13 -7.05 2.58
N ALA A 98 11.28 -5.89 3.20
CA ALA A 98 12.27 -5.67 4.25
C ALA A 98 11.74 -4.69 5.30
N MET A 99 12.17 -4.89 6.55
CA MET A 99 11.90 -3.96 7.64
C MET A 99 13.04 -2.95 7.75
N HIS A 100 12.67 -1.67 7.86
CA HIS A 100 13.61 -0.57 8.09
C HIS A 100 13.21 0.24 9.33
N PRO A 101 14.19 0.89 10.00
CA PRO A 101 13.92 1.68 11.19
C PRO A 101 13.18 2.99 10.88
N ASP A 102 13.24 3.45 9.63
CA ASP A 102 12.68 4.72 9.17
C ASP A 102 12.25 4.66 7.69
N GLU A 103 11.55 5.69 7.23
CA GLU A 103 11.15 5.90 5.83
C GLU A 103 12.00 6.98 5.14
N THR A 104 13.28 7.07 5.51
CA THR A 104 14.18 8.05 4.90
C THR A 104 14.60 7.64 3.49
N LYS A 105 15.15 8.61 2.75
CA LYS A 105 15.76 8.37 1.44
C LYS A 105 16.87 7.31 1.47
N ARG A 106 17.62 7.20 2.58
CA ARG A 106 18.69 6.20 2.74
C ARG A 106 18.11 4.79 2.82
N SER A 107 17.09 4.60 3.66
CA SER A 107 16.37 3.33 3.77
C SER A 107 15.71 2.95 2.44
N ALA A 108 15.11 3.91 1.72
CA ALA A 108 14.51 3.66 0.43
C ALA A 108 15.53 3.24 -0.65
N VAL A 109 16.71 3.87 -0.70
CA VAL A 109 17.79 3.50 -1.63
C VAL A 109 18.34 2.12 -1.29
N GLN A 110 18.58 1.82 0.00
CA GLN A 110 19.05 0.51 0.41
C GLN A 110 18.03 -0.57 0.04
N PHE A 111 16.77 -0.36 0.38
CA PHE A 111 15.69 -1.28 0.00
C PHE A 111 15.62 -1.53 -1.51
N LEU A 112 15.75 -0.47 -2.33
CA LEU A 112 15.74 -0.60 -3.78
C LEU A 112 16.88 -1.50 -4.28
N ARG A 113 18.10 -1.31 -3.77
CA ARG A 113 19.27 -2.13 -4.14
C ARG A 113 19.06 -3.59 -3.75
N ASP A 114 18.58 -3.84 -2.54
CA ASP A 114 18.33 -5.19 -2.04
C ASP A 114 17.22 -5.89 -2.84
N ALA A 115 16.13 -5.17 -3.13
CA ALA A 115 15.05 -5.68 -3.96
C ALA A 115 15.53 -6.05 -5.37
N VAL A 116 16.27 -5.17 -6.03
CA VAL A 116 16.79 -5.44 -7.39
C VAL A 116 17.75 -6.62 -7.38
N ALA A 117 18.63 -6.73 -6.39
CA ALA A 117 19.53 -7.88 -6.24
C ALA A 117 18.75 -9.19 -6.01
N TRP A 118 17.70 -9.13 -5.17
CA TRP A 118 16.86 -10.30 -4.91
C TRP A 118 16.10 -10.76 -6.17
N TYR A 119 15.50 -9.86 -6.95
CA TYR A 119 14.85 -10.19 -8.21
C TYR A 119 15.86 -10.71 -9.25
N ALA A 120 17.08 -10.15 -9.29
CA ALA A 120 18.15 -10.65 -10.16
C ALA A 120 18.54 -12.10 -9.81
N GLY A 121 18.53 -12.46 -8.51
CA GLY A 121 18.72 -13.83 -8.05
C GLY A 121 17.65 -14.81 -8.54
N LEU A 122 16.46 -14.32 -8.88
CA LEU A 122 15.37 -15.08 -9.52
C LEU A 122 15.45 -15.06 -11.06
N GLY A 123 16.51 -14.47 -11.65
CA GLY A 123 16.63 -14.29 -13.10
C GLY A 123 15.77 -13.17 -13.67
N VAL A 124 15.20 -12.30 -12.83
CA VAL A 124 14.30 -11.22 -13.23
C VAL A 124 15.06 -9.90 -13.26
N ARG A 125 15.12 -9.27 -14.44
CA ARG A 125 15.66 -7.92 -14.61
C ARG A 125 14.57 -6.87 -14.43
N VAL A 126 14.78 -5.94 -13.52
CA VAL A 126 13.83 -4.84 -13.24
C VAL A 126 14.04 -3.72 -14.24
N HIS A 127 12.98 -3.36 -14.97
CA HIS A 127 13.02 -2.29 -15.98
C HIS A 127 12.37 -0.99 -15.50
N ARG A 128 11.31 -1.08 -14.71
CA ARG A 128 10.52 0.08 -14.26
C ARG A 128 10.09 -0.06 -12.82
N LEU A 129 9.98 1.07 -12.14
CA LEU A 129 9.40 1.20 -10.82
C LEU A 129 8.18 2.11 -10.85
N LEU A 130 7.21 1.82 -10.02
CA LEU A 130 6.09 2.69 -9.69
C LEU A 130 6.05 2.87 -8.17
N THR A 131 6.12 4.12 -7.72
CA THR A 131 5.99 4.47 -6.30
C THR A 131 4.90 5.51 -6.12
N ASP A 132 4.49 5.75 -4.90
CA ASP A 132 3.75 6.96 -4.54
C ASP A 132 4.65 8.21 -4.62
N ASN A 133 4.11 9.36 -4.23
CA ASN A 133 4.82 10.63 -4.21
C ASN A 133 5.50 10.91 -2.84
N GLY A 134 5.79 9.90 -2.05
CA GLY A 134 6.48 10.02 -0.78
C GLY A 134 7.84 10.72 -0.91
N SER A 135 8.23 11.47 0.12
CA SER A 135 9.47 12.29 0.10
C SER A 135 10.72 11.47 -0.14
N ALA A 136 10.77 10.24 0.40
CA ALA A 136 11.89 9.33 0.21
C ALA A 136 12.12 8.98 -1.26
N PHE A 137 11.04 8.67 -1.98
CA PHE A 137 11.06 8.30 -3.40
C PHE A 137 11.29 9.50 -4.33
N ARG A 138 10.93 10.72 -3.89
CA ARG A 138 11.17 11.96 -4.64
C ARG A 138 12.57 12.53 -4.45
N SER A 139 13.40 11.90 -3.63
CA SER A 139 14.75 12.36 -3.34
C SER A 139 15.68 12.20 -4.56
N HIS A 140 16.67 13.09 -4.67
CA HIS A 140 17.69 13.00 -5.71
C HIS A 140 18.53 11.72 -5.59
N GLU A 141 18.76 11.25 -4.35
CA GLU A 141 19.50 10.02 -4.10
C GLU A 141 18.76 8.78 -4.64
N PHE A 142 17.43 8.72 -4.46
CA PHE A 142 16.63 7.63 -5.00
C PHE A 142 16.58 7.66 -6.54
N ALA A 143 16.42 8.86 -7.12
CA ALA A 143 16.46 9.03 -8.57
C ALA A 143 17.81 8.61 -9.16
N ARG A 144 18.92 8.98 -8.52
CA ARG A 144 20.28 8.57 -8.92
C ARG A 144 20.44 7.05 -8.83
N ALA A 145 20.01 6.41 -7.76
CA ALA A 145 20.07 4.97 -7.61
C ALA A 145 19.29 4.24 -8.73
N CYS A 146 18.10 4.74 -9.09
CA CYS A 146 17.35 4.21 -10.23
C CYS A 146 18.13 4.34 -11.54
N GLN A 147 18.75 5.50 -11.77
CA GLN A 147 19.53 5.77 -12.98
C GLN A 147 20.77 4.87 -13.07
N GLU A 148 21.52 4.71 -11.98
CA GLU A 148 22.70 3.82 -11.88
C GLU A 148 22.35 2.36 -12.22
N MET A 149 21.15 1.92 -11.85
CA MET A 149 20.66 0.56 -12.14
C MET A 149 19.93 0.45 -13.49
N GLY A 150 19.82 1.54 -14.27
CA GLY A 150 19.13 1.56 -15.56
C GLY A 150 17.60 1.39 -15.44
N ILE A 151 17.03 1.74 -14.30
CA ILE A 151 15.61 1.55 -13.99
C ILE A 151 14.83 2.85 -14.22
N ARG A 152 13.75 2.78 -14.97
CA ARG A 152 12.85 3.93 -15.19
C ARG A 152 11.88 4.08 -14.02
N HIS A 153 12.03 5.13 -13.24
CA HIS A 153 11.13 5.44 -12.14
C HIS A 153 9.91 6.24 -12.61
N LYS A 154 8.73 5.84 -12.16
CA LYS A 154 7.45 6.51 -12.37
C LYS A 154 6.76 6.74 -11.04
N PHE A 155 6.00 7.82 -10.95
CA PHE A 155 5.16 8.14 -9.79
C PHE A 155 3.69 7.88 -10.10
N THR A 156 2.92 7.55 -9.07
CA THR A 156 1.46 7.54 -9.16
C THR A 156 0.95 8.93 -9.52
N ARG A 157 -0.11 9.00 -10.32
CA ARG A 157 -0.76 10.28 -10.62
C ARG A 157 -1.42 10.83 -9.37
N ALA A 158 -1.30 12.14 -9.15
CA ALA A 158 -2.00 12.83 -8.08
C ALA A 158 -3.50 12.51 -8.14
N TYR A 159 -4.10 12.26 -6.98
CA TYR A 159 -5.52 11.89 -6.83
C TYR A 159 -5.98 10.59 -7.53
N ARG A 160 -5.06 9.75 -8.00
CA ARG A 160 -5.36 8.41 -8.54
C ARG A 160 -4.50 7.33 -7.83
N PRO A 161 -4.72 7.08 -6.54
CA PRO A 161 -3.96 6.08 -5.77
C PRO A 161 -4.10 4.66 -6.33
N GLN A 162 -5.18 4.39 -7.05
CA GLN A 162 -5.48 3.10 -7.69
C GLN A 162 -4.35 2.56 -8.59
N THR A 163 -3.41 3.41 -9.01
CA THR A 163 -2.27 2.99 -9.83
C THR A 163 -1.25 2.15 -9.06
N ASN A 164 -1.17 2.24 -7.72
CA ASN A 164 -0.30 1.40 -6.87
C ASN A 164 -1.07 0.24 -6.18
N GLY A 165 -2.24 -0.10 -6.71
CA GLY A 165 -3.16 -1.06 -6.10
C GLY A 165 -2.58 -2.46 -5.84
N LYS A 166 -1.49 -2.87 -6.55
CA LYS A 166 -0.83 -4.16 -6.32
C LYS A 166 -0.02 -4.16 -5.02
N ALA A 167 0.76 -3.11 -4.78
CA ALA A 167 1.46 -2.94 -3.51
C ALA A 167 0.48 -2.73 -2.34
N GLU A 168 -0.57 -1.93 -2.53
CA GLU A 168 -1.62 -1.74 -1.52
C GLU A 168 -2.33 -3.06 -1.16
N ARG A 169 -2.67 -3.88 -2.16
CA ARG A 169 -3.28 -5.20 -1.96
C ARG A 169 -2.34 -6.15 -1.24
N PHE A 170 -1.06 -6.15 -1.60
CA PHE A 170 -0.04 -6.93 -0.91
C PHE A 170 0.06 -6.50 0.56
N ILE A 171 0.15 -5.20 0.83
CA ILE A 171 0.19 -4.67 2.20
C ILE A 171 -1.04 -5.10 3.00
N GLN A 172 -2.24 -5.06 2.42
CA GLN A 172 -3.46 -5.54 3.09
C GLN A 172 -3.36 -7.02 3.47
N SER A 173 -2.78 -7.85 2.61
CA SER A 173 -2.52 -9.27 2.91
C SER A 173 -1.48 -9.41 4.01
N ALA A 174 -0.36 -8.68 3.93
CA ALA A 174 0.68 -8.68 4.95
C ALA A 174 0.16 -8.27 6.33
N LEU A 175 -0.71 -7.26 6.38
CA LEU A 175 -1.32 -6.83 7.64
C LEU A 175 -2.22 -7.90 8.26
N ARG A 176 -3.02 -8.58 7.45
CA ARG A 176 -3.99 -9.59 7.92
C ARG A 176 -3.36 -10.94 8.24
N GLU A 177 -2.38 -11.36 7.44
CA GLU A 177 -1.85 -12.73 7.46
C GLU A 177 -0.53 -12.83 8.21
N TRP A 178 0.16 -11.71 8.43
CA TRP A 178 1.42 -11.63 9.15
C TRP A 178 1.39 -10.58 10.26
N ALA A 179 1.41 -9.27 9.95
CA ALA A 179 1.75 -8.23 10.91
C ALA A 179 0.83 -8.17 12.13
N TYR A 180 -0.45 -8.52 11.97
CA TYR A 180 -1.48 -8.53 13.01
C TYR A 180 -2.22 -9.86 13.15
N ALA A 181 -1.75 -10.91 12.46
CA ALA A 181 -2.37 -12.24 12.51
C ALA A 181 -2.08 -12.97 13.83
N TRP A 182 -0.95 -12.67 14.44
CA TRP A 182 -0.43 -13.37 15.59
C TRP A 182 -0.13 -12.42 16.75
N THR A 183 -0.06 -13.02 17.93
CA THR A 183 0.38 -12.33 19.15
C THR A 183 1.90 -12.32 19.22
N TYR A 184 2.53 -11.30 18.65
CA TYR A 184 3.97 -11.13 18.74
C TYR A 184 4.36 -10.52 20.09
N GLN A 185 5.41 -11.07 20.71
CA GLN A 185 5.93 -10.59 21.98
C GLN A 185 6.83 -9.38 21.82
N SER A 186 7.44 -9.21 20.63
CA SER A 186 8.32 -8.10 20.29
C SER A 186 8.33 -7.84 18.79
N SER A 187 8.85 -6.68 18.37
CA SER A 187 9.13 -6.38 16.97
C SER A 187 10.09 -7.41 16.34
N ALA A 188 11.11 -7.86 17.07
CA ALA A 188 12.04 -8.88 16.58
C ALA A 188 11.32 -10.18 16.22
N HIS A 189 10.44 -10.66 17.10
CA HIS A 189 9.61 -11.85 16.86
C HIS A 189 8.71 -11.68 15.60
N ARG A 190 8.13 -10.46 15.40
CA ARG A 190 7.34 -10.18 14.20
C ARG A 190 8.21 -10.20 12.93
N ILE A 191 9.41 -9.61 12.98
CA ILE A 191 10.35 -9.57 11.86
C ILE A 191 10.83 -10.97 11.49
N GLU A 192 11.13 -11.82 12.46
CA GLU A 192 11.54 -13.20 12.22
C GLU A 192 10.48 -13.99 11.45
N ALA A 193 9.21 -13.81 11.78
CA ALA A 193 8.09 -14.44 11.08
C ALA A 193 7.87 -13.92 9.66
N LEU A 194 8.44 -12.75 9.27
CA LEU A 194 8.25 -12.15 7.96
C LEU A 194 8.80 -13.02 6.84
N ALA A 195 9.99 -13.59 7.00
CA ALA A 195 10.65 -14.38 5.96
C ALA A 195 9.84 -15.62 5.59
N SER A 196 9.34 -16.34 6.58
CA SER A 196 8.49 -17.51 6.35
C SER A 196 7.15 -17.14 5.70
N TRP A 197 6.51 -16.06 6.16
CA TRP A 197 5.27 -15.57 5.56
C TRP A 197 5.47 -15.12 4.11
N GLN A 198 6.55 -14.36 3.82
CA GLN A 198 6.88 -13.93 2.46
C GLN A 198 7.13 -15.13 1.53
N HIS A 199 7.84 -16.15 2.01
CA HIS A 199 8.04 -17.39 1.26
C HIS A 199 6.70 -18.06 0.93
N HIS A 200 5.82 -18.21 1.92
CA HIS A 200 4.47 -18.75 1.69
C HIS A 200 3.67 -17.91 0.70
N TYR A 201 3.71 -16.59 0.82
CA TYR A 201 3.03 -15.67 -0.10
C TYR A 201 3.51 -15.85 -1.55
N ASN A 202 4.80 -15.96 -1.75
CA ASN A 202 5.40 -16.03 -3.09
C ASN A 202 5.22 -17.39 -3.77
N TRP A 203 5.22 -18.48 -3.02
CA TRP A 203 5.35 -19.82 -3.61
C TRP A 203 4.18 -20.77 -3.32
N HIS A 204 3.35 -20.45 -2.34
CA HIS A 204 2.30 -21.35 -1.89
C HIS A 204 0.91 -20.73 -1.88
N ARG A 205 0.82 -19.42 -1.99
CA ARG A 205 -0.46 -18.74 -2.00
C ARG A 205 -1.11 -18.79 -3.38
N ALA A 206 -2.37 -19.22 -3.47
CA ALA A 206 -3.17 -19.07 -4.67
C ALA A 206 -3.50 -17.58 -4.90
N HIS A 207 -3.10 -17.03 -6.03
CA HIS A 207 -3.44 -15.69 -6.45
C HIS A 207 -4.63 -15.75 -7.39
N SER A 208 -5.77 -15.17 -6.99
CA SER A 208 -7.04 -15.19 -7.76
C SER A 208 -6.99 -14.43 -9.09
N ALA A 209 -5.87 -13.82 -9.43
CA ALA A 209 -5.68 -13.01 -10.64
C ALA A 209 -4.62 -13.58 -11.60
N ILE A 210 -4.10 -14.76 -11.33
CA ILE A 210 -3.18 -15.51 -12.19
C ILE A 210 -3.84 -16.85 -12.49
#